data_ebeb13ffec9dd7fc78cc0a3b27085c4e
#
_entry.id   ebeb13ffec9dd7fc78cc0a3b27085c4e
#
_cell.length_a   1.000
_cell.length_b   1.000
_cell.length_c   1.000
_cell.angle_alpha   90.00
_cell.angle_beta   90.00
_cell.angle_gamma   90.00
#
_symmetry.space_group_name_H-M   'P 1'
#
loop_
_entity.id
_entity.type
_entity.pdbx_description
1 polymer ?
#
loop_
_entity_poly.entity_id
_entity_poly.type
_entity_poly.pdbx_seq_one_letter_code
_entity_poly.pdbx_strand_id
1 'polypeptide(L)'
;MNYIGIDLGTSSVKLVLMDTAGHIIANVSKSYPIDYPKAGWSEQNPYDWYDACMEGMKELLDGQDESTVGGISFGGQMHGLVILDKNDEVIRPAILWNDGRTTKQCEYLNEVIGRDKLSEYTANIAFAGFTAPKILWVKENEPDNFAKIDKIMLPKDYIAYRLTGVHCTDVSDASGMLLFDVKNRRWSRQMLDICGVTEAQMPRIFESSECVGTVKNDIADELGIGSEVIVAAGAGDNAAAAVGTGTVGDGHCNVSLGTSGTIFISSKEFGVDSNNALHSFAHADGKYHLMGCILSAASANGWWMDKILGTNDYAGEQSQITDDDLGNNNVYFLPYLMGERSPHNDEFARGTFTGMTMDTERKDMTQAVLEGVAFAIRDCFEVAKSLSIKVESTRMCGGGAKSELWCKIMANVLGIPVELLESEEGPAMGAAMLAMVAAGEYNCVEDASNALVKVRKTIRPDEKIIERYEDKYNKFRCIYPAMKNVFRTINE
;
A
#
# COMPACT_ATOMS: atom_id res chain seq x y z
N MET A 1 11.93 1.15 27.33
CA MET A 1 12.64 1.38 26.04
C MET A 1 11.69 2.07 25.08
N ASN A 2 12.23 2.87 24.16
CA ASN A 2 11.49 3.56 23.14
C ASN A 2 11.96 3.08 21.75
N TYR A 3 11.11 3.18 20.75
CA TYR A 3 11.36 2.66 19.42
C TYR A 3 11.02 3.72 18.39
N ILE A 4 11.87 3.87 17.38
CA ILE A 4 11.68 4.81 16.29
C ILE A 4 11.08 4.08 15.10
N GLY A 5 9.90 4.51 14.66
CA GLY A 5 9.29 4.10 13.41
C GLY A 5 9.42 5.21 12.38
N ILE A 6 9.97 4.88 11.21
CA ILE A 6 10.20 5.81 10.10
C ILE A 6 9.27 5.40 8.94
N ASP A 7 8.37 6.28 8.52
CA ASP A 7 7.55 6.12 7.33
C ASP A 7 8.11 7.01 6.21
N LEU A 8 8.83 6.40 5.28
CA LEU A 8 9.42 7.06 4.12
C LEU A 8 8.37 7.17 2.99
N GLY A 9 7.54 8.20 3.05
CA GLY A 9 6.52 8.44 2.02
C GLY A 9 7.07 9.08 0.74
N THR A 10 6.19 9.41 -0.21
CA THR A 10 6.60 9.99 -1.49
C THR A 10 7.01 11.45 -1.37
N SER A 11 6.34 12.27 -0.55
CA SER A 11 6.59 13.72 -0.44
C SER A 11 7.22 14.13 0.89
N SER A 12 7.28 13.23 1.85
CA SER A 12 7.82 13.48 3.18
C SER A 12 8.15 12.17 3.89
N VAL A 13 9.08 12.24 4.84
CA VAL A 13 9.25 11.20 5.84
C VAL A 13 8.52 11.61 7.12
N LYS A 14 7.84 10.63 7.73
CA LYS A 14 7.24 10.77 9.06
C LYS A 14 7.95 9.85 10.04
N LEU A 15 8.32 10.39 11.18
CA LEU A 15 8.99 9.65 12.24
C LEU A 15 8.14 9.69 13.50
N VAL A 16 8.08 8.57 14.23
CA VAL A 16 7.44 8.48 15.53
C VAL A 16 8.41 7.87 16.54
N LEU A 17 8.38 8.39 17.76
CA LEU A 17 8.99 7.78 18.94
C LEU A 17 7.88 7.16 19.76
N MET A 18 7.92 5.85 19.99
CA MET A 18 6.85 5.10 20.64
C MET A 18 7.41 4.29 21.81
N ASP A 19 6.72 4.28 22.95
CA ASP A 19 7.07 3.42 24.10
C ASP A 19 6.56 1.96 23.89
N THR A 20 6.98 1.06 24.75
CA THR A 20 6.58 -0.35 24.72
C THR A 20 5.08 -0.59 24.97
N ALA A 21 4.35 0.41 25.47
CA ALA A 21 2.90 0.35 25.68
C ALA A 21 2.11 0.87 24.47
N GLY A 22 2.80 1.36 23.41
CA GLY A 22 2.20 1.86 22.18
C GLY A 22 1.83 3.35 22.22
N HIS A 23 2.26 4.08 23.22
CA HIS A 23 2.04 5.53 23.26
C HIS A 23 3.06 6.25 22.39
N ILE A 24 2.59 7.09 21.49
CA ILE A 24 3.43 7.96 20.70
C ILE A 24 3.88 9.12 21.59
N ILE A 25 5.18 9.17 21.90
CA ILE A 25 5.82 10.16 22.76
C ILE A 25 6.07 11.46 21.95
N ALA A 26 6.55 11.30 20.72
CA ALA A 26 6.84 12.39 19.81
C ALA A 26 6.63 11.96 18.37
N ASN A 27 6.38 12.92 17.48
CA ASN A 27 6.35 12.69 16.04
C ASN A 27 6.91 13.91 15.30
N VAL A 28 7.55 13.65 14.17
CA VAL A 28 8.15 14.68 13.30
C VAL A 28 7.87 14.31 11.84
N SER A 29 7.70 15.34 10.99
CA SER A 29 7.61 15.15 9.55
C SER A 29 8.55 16.09 8.84
N LYS A 30 9.30 15.58 7.85
CA LYS A 30 10.19 16.36 7.00
C LYS A 30 9.84 16.15 5.53
N SER A 31 9.68 17.23 4.79
CA SER A 31 9.38 17.18 3.36
C SER A 31 10.66 17.17 2.54
N TYR A 32 10.60 16.59 1.34
CA TYR A 32 11.66 16.62 0.35
C TYR A 32 11.07 16.77 -1.07
N PRO A 33 11.88 17.25 -2.03
CA PRO A 33 11.38 17.52 -3.38
C PRO A 33 11.07 16.24 -4.15
N ILE A 34 10.20 16.38 -5.15
CA ILE A 34 9.98 15.40 -6.19
C ILE A 34 10.31 16.08 -7.51
N ASP A 35 11.17 15.48 -8.31
CA ASP A 35 11.51 15.98 -9.62
C ASP A 35 10.63 15.34 -10.70
N TYR A 36 10.14 16.18 -11.60
CA TYR A 36 9.36 15.76 -12.77
C TYR A 36 10.10 16.14 -14.07
N PRO A 37 11.17 15.40 -14.46
CA PRO A 37 12.04 15.79 -15.57
C PRO A 37 11.32 15.86 -16.92
N LYS A 38 10.26 15.07 -17.08
CA LYS A 38 9.36 15.04 -18.25
C LYS A 38 7.94 14.73 -17.80
N ALA A 39 6.97 15.01 -18.67
CA ALA A 39 5.58 14.63 -18.40
C ALA A 39 5.47 13.11 -18.15
N GLY A 40 4.85 12.74 -17.02
CA GLY A 40 4.69 11.35 -16.59
C GLY A 40 5.95 10.71 -15.96
N TRP A 41 7.05 11.44 -15.80
CA TRP A 41 8.23 10.98 -15.09
C TRP A 41 8.25 11.51 -13.67
N SER A 42 8.75 10.72 -12.72
CA SER A 42 8.84 11.08 -11.32
C SER A 42 10.11 10.50 -10.71
N GLU A 43 10.98 11.35 -10.22
CA GLU A 43 12.30 10.99 -9.68
C GLU A 43 12.55 11.67 -8.34
N GLN A 44 13.41 11.06 -7.51
CA GLN A 44 13.91 11.65 -6.28
C GLN A 44 15.38 11.31 -6.06
N ASN A 45 16.10 12.24 -5.42
CA ASN A 45 17.47 11.99 -5.01
C ASN A 45 17.47 11.21 -3.67
N PRO A 46 18.04 9.99 -3.59
CA PRO A 46 18.10 9.23 -2.34
C PRO A 46 18.82 9.94 -1.17
N TYR A 47 19.72 10.87 -1.47
CA TYR A 47 20.38 11.69 -0.44
C TYR A 47 19.38 12.59 0.31
N ASP A 48 18.38 13.15 -0.38
CA ASP A 48 17.36 14.00 0.23
C ASP A 48 16.52 13.22 1.26
N TRP A 49 16.25 11.94 1.00
CA TRP A 49 15.58 11.06 1.95
C TRP A 49 16.42 10.83 3.19
N TYR A 50 17.72 10.56 3.00
CA TYR A 50 18.63 10.32 4.12
C TYR A 50 18.78 11.57 5.00
N ASP A 51 18.99 12.72 4.38
CA ASP A 51 19.15 13.99 5.10
C ASP A 51 17.88 14.32 5.88
N ALA A 52 16.71 14.17 5.28
CA ALA A 52 15.41 14.36 5.94
C ALA A 52 15.19 13.38 7.11
N CYS A 53 15.60 12.10 6.95
CA CYS A 53 15.57 11.12 8.05
C CYS A 53 16.48 11.53 9.20
N MET A 54 17.72 11.94 8.92
CA MET A 54 18.68 12.37 9.95
C MET A 54 18.23 13.63 10.67
N GLU A 55 17.77 14.66 9.93
CA GLU A 55 17.19 15.86 10.53
C GLU A 55 15.95 15.53 11.37
N GLY A 56 15.09 14.65 10.84
CA GLY A 56 13.88 14.21 11.54
C GLY A 56 14.19 13.46 12.83
N MET A 57 15.17 12.56 12.83
CA MET A 57 15.60 11.85 14.05
C MET A 57 16.19 12.78 15.10
N LYS A 58 17.02 13.75 14.72
CA LYS A 58 17.55 14.76 15.65
C LYS A 58 16.42 15.56 16.31
N GLU A 59 15.46 16.03 15.52
CA GLU A 59 14.31 16.78 16.06
C GLU A 59 13.41 15.89 16.94
N LEU A 60 13.20 14.63 16.54
CA LEU A 60 12.40 13.67 17.30
C LEU A 60 12.98 13.38 18.68
N LEU A 61 14.29 13.35 18.78
CA LEU A 61 15.04 13.06 20.02
C LEU A 61 15.31 14.30 20.87
N ASP A 62 15.11 15.51 20.35
CA ASP A 62 15.35 16.74 21.11
C ASP A 62 14.48 16.78 22.37
N GLY A 63 15.16 16.90 23.53
CA GLY A 63 14.52 16.88 24.85
C GLY A 63 14.02 15.51 25.32
N GLN A 64 14.35 14.42 24.61
CA GLN A 64 14.09 13.05 25.04
C GLN A 64 15.33 12.46 25.71
N ASP A 65 15.17 11.33 26.39
CA ASP A 65 16.29 10.52 26.90
C ASP A 65 16.74 9.53 25.82
N GLU A 66 17.75 9.92 25.05
CA GLU A 66 18.27 9.15 23.91
C GLU A 66 18.77 7.77 24.33
N SER A 67 19.20 7.59 25.60
CA SER A 67 19.64 6.29 26.13
C SER A 67 18.52 5.26 26.20
N THR A 68 17.27 5.69 26.07
CA THR A 68 16.10 4.80 26.07
C THR A 68 15.75 4.23 24.70
N VAL A 69 16.41 4.67 23.61
CA VAL A 69 16.14 4.14 22.26
C VAL A 69 16.68 2.71 22.14
N GLY A 70 15.78 1.76 21.89
CA GLY A 70 16.11 0.34 21.76
C GLY A 70 16.21 -0.15 20.31
N GLY A 71 15.53 0.51 19.37
CA GLY A 71 15.54 0.08 17.99
C GLY A 71 14.86 1.05 17.02
N ILE A 72 15.19 0.88 15.74
CA ILE A 72 14.70 1.66 14.60
C ILE A 72 14.16 0.70 13.54
N SER A 73 13.06 1.06 12.88
CA SER A 73 12.57 0.33 11.72
C SER A 73 11.82 1.26 10.76
N PHE A 74 11.43 0.70 9.60
CA PHE A 74 10.95 1.47 8.46
C PHE A 74 9.61 0.95 7.93
N GLY A 75 8.73 1.88 7.52
CA GLY A 75 7.81 1.72 6.42
C GLY A 75 8.32 2.56 5.26
N GLY A 76 8.17 2.13 4.02
CA GLY A 76 8.67 2.95 2.91
C GLY A 76 7.87 2.81 1.62
N GLN A 77 7.81 3.90 0.83
CA GLN A 77 7.24 3.88 -0.51
C GLN A 77 7.88 2.76 -1.33
N MET A 78 7.03 1.90 -1.87
CA MET A 78 7.45 0.68 -2.56
C MET A 78 7.96 0.96 -3.98
N HIS A 79 8.62 -0.02 -4.58
CA HIS A 79 8.91 -0.11 -6.01
C HIS A 79 9.95 0.88 -6.57
N GLY A 80 10.39 1.88 -5.81
CA GLY A 80 11.39 2.86 -6.25
C GLY A 80 12.70 2.17 -6.62
N LEU A 81 13.30 2.53 -7.77
CA LEU A 81 14.57 1.95 -8.19
C LEU A 81 15.73 2.83 -7.73
N VAL A 82 16.46 2.38 -6.71
CA VAL A 82 17.75 2.95 -6.29
C VAL A 82 18.87 2.05 -6.82
N ILE A 83 19.84 2.61 -7.52
CA ILE A 83 21.00 1.90 -8.05
C ILE A 83 22.31 2.54 -7.58
N LEU A 84 23.21 1.70 -7.05
CA LEU A 84 24.50 2.12 -6.52
C LEU A 84 25.64 1.52 -7.35
N ASP A 85 26.75 2.26 -7.42
CA ASP A 85 27.98 1.77 -8.01
C ASP A 85 28.82 0.96 -7.00
N LYS A 86 29.99 0.48 -7.44
CA LYS A 86 30.94 -0.30 -6.62
C LYS A 86 31.49 0.43 -5.39
N ASN A 87 31.30 1.73 -5.29
CA ASN A 87 31.69 2.56 -4.14
C ASN A 87 30.49 2.93 -3.27
N ASP A 88 29.33 2.29 -3.55
CA ASP A 88 28.04 2.58 -2.91
C ASP A 88 27.51 4.01 -3.17
N GLU A 89 27.97 4.67 -4.25
CA GLU A 89 27.49 5.97 -4.67
C GLU A 89 26.25 5.83 -5.55
N VAL A 90 25.27 6.72 -5.35
CA VAL A 90 24.03 6.75 -6.15
C VAL A 90 24.36 7.10 -7.60
N ILE A 91 24.07 6.20 -8.54
CA ILE A 91 24.35 6.37 -9.97
C ILE A 91 23.46 7.44 -10.60
N ARG A 92 22.21 7.52 -10.17
CA ARG A 92 21.21 8.46 -10.68
C ARG A 92 20.06 8.64 -9.68
N PRO A 93 19.23 9.70 -9.80
CA PRO A 93 17.99 9.82 -9.01
C PRO A 93 17.10 8.57 -9.16
N ALA A 94 16.47 8.16 -8.08
CA ALA A 94 15.58 7.01 -8.05
C ALA A 94 14.34 7.24 -8.92
N ILE A 95 13.96 6.23 -9.72
CA ILE A 95 12.71 6.25 -10.49
C ILE A 95 11.59 5.76 -9.57
N LEU A 96 10.58 6.59 -9.32
CA LEU A 96 9.54 6.34 -8.32
C LEU A 96 8.42 5.40 -8.82
N TRP A 97 7.57 4.97 -7.89
CA TRP A 97 6.44 4.08 -8.13
C TRP A 97 5.35 4.67 -9.05
N ASN A 98 5.19 5.99 -9.04
CA ASN A 98 4.22 6.74 -9.86
C ASN A 98 4.79 7.22 -11.20
N ASP A 99 5.98 6.73 -11.59
CA ASP A 99 6.61 7.02 -12.88
C ASP A 99 6.02 6.15 -14.00
N GLY A 100 5.64 6.77 -15.10
CA GLY A 100 4.98 6.11 -16.24
C GLY A 100 5.89 5.79 -17.43
N ARG A 101 7.23 6.03 -17.34
CA ARG A 101 8.15 5.90 -18.48
C ARG A 101 8.31 4.48 -19.03
N THR A 102 7.92 3.45 -18.25
CA THR A 102 8.24 2.04 -18.51
C THR A 102 7.14 1.28 -19.25
N THR A 103 6.22 1.96 -19.93
CA THR A 103 5.09 1.32 -20.66
C THR A 103 5.57 0.23 -21.62
N LYS A 104 6.60 0.51 -22.46
CA LYS A 104 7.15 -0.46 -23.41
C LYS A 104 7.75 -1.71 -22.74
N GLN A 105 8.41 -1.53 -21.59
CA GLN A 105 8.98 -2.62 -20.82
C GLN A 105 7.87 -3.46 -20.17
N CYS A 106 6.77 -2.84 -19.75
CA CYS A 106 5.58 -3.56 -19.26
C CYS A 106 4.91 -4.37 -20.39
N GLU A 107 4.79 -3.80 -21.59
CA GLU A 107 4.29 -4.52 -22.77
C GLU A 107 5.19 -5.72 -23.09
N TYR A 108 6.51 -5.53 -23.13
CA TYR A 108 7.46 -6.63 -23.33
C TYR A 108 7.30 -7.74 -22.29
N LEU A 109 7.23 -7.39 -21.02
CA LEU A 109 7.08 -8.36 -19.94
C LEU A 109 5.73 -9.09 -20.01
N ASN A 110 4.62 -8.36 -20.17
CA ASN A 110 3.28 -8.95 -20.15
C ASN A 110 2.92 -9.72 -21.43
N GLU A 111 3.38 -9.26 -22.62
CA GLU A 111 2.93 -9.82 -23.90
C GLU A 111 4.00 -10.74 -24.53
N VAL A 112 5.31 -10.44 -24.38
CA VAL A 112 6.38 -11.25 -24.99
C VAL A 112 6.85 -12.34 -24.02
N ILE A 113 7.18 -11.99 -22.77
CA ILE A 113 7.48 -13.00 -21.74
C ILE A 113 6.21 -13.74 -21.37
N GLY A 114 5.11 -13.03 -21.14
CA GLY A 114 3.77 -13.53 -20.90
C GLY A 114 3.39 -13.47 -19.42
N ARG A 115 2.14 -13.03 -19.17
CA ARG A 115 1.58 -12.84 -17.81
C ARG A 115 1.62 -14.12 -16.98
N ASP A 116 1.31 -15.27 -17.58
CA ASP A 116 1.32 -16.56 -16.87
C ASP A 116 2.70 -16.91 -16.32
N LYS A 117 3.77 -16.65 -17.10
CA LYS A 117 5.15 -16.87 -16.65
C LYS A 117 5.56 -15.90 -15.57
N LEU A 118 5.21 -14.60 -15.72
CA LEU A 118 5.49 -13.62 -14.69
C LEU A 118 4.81 -13.99 -13.38
N SER A 119 3.53 -14.40 -13.45
CA SER A 119 2.76 -14.88 -12.30
C SER A 119 3.37 -16.13 -11.67
N GLU A 120 3.84 -17.07 -12.48
CA GLU A 120 4.57 -18.26 -12.01
C GLU A 120 5.87 -17.90 -11.28
N TYR A 121 6.62 -16.91 -11.81
CA TYR A 121 7.94 -16.51 -11.30
C TYR A 121 7.88 -15.60 -10.08
N THR A 122 6.80 -14.81 -9.92
CA THR A 122 6.73 -13.73 -8.91
C THR A 122 5.36 -13.58 -8.24
N ALA A 123 4.37 -14.37 -8.61
CA ALA A 123 2.97 -14.23 -8.19
C ALA A 123 2.28 -12.94 -8.69
N ASN A 124 2.89 -12.20 -9.58
CA ASN A 124 2.39 -10.90 -10.08
C ASN A 124 2.64 -10.75 -11.58
N ILE A 125 2.02 -9.71 -12.18
CA ILE A 125 2.26 -9.27 -13.56
C ILE A 125 2.96 -7.90 -13.57
N ALA A 126 3.44 -7.45 -14.72
CA ALA A 126 4.18 -6.20 -14.82
C ALA A 126 3.25 -4.97 -14.80
N PHE A 127 3.61 -4.00 -13.97
CA PHE A 127 3.05 -2.65 -13.91
C PHE A 127 4.16 -1.61 -13.99
N ALA A 128 3.89 -0.43 -14.57
CA ALA A 128 4.88 0.62 -14.73
C ALA A 128 5.51 1.08 -13.40
N GLY A 129 4.73 1.00 -12.32
CA GLY A 129 5.21 1.30 -10.97
C GLY A 129 6.24 0.33 -10.42
N PHE A 130 6.32 -0.92 -10.88
CA PHE A 130 7.21 -1.94 -10.33
C PHE A 130 8.69 -1.75 -10.72
N THR A 131 9.61 -2.38 -9.98
CA THR A 131 11.06 -2.15 -10.12
C THR A 131 11.65 -2.80 -11.37
N ALA A 132 11.25 -4.03 -11.73
CA ALA A 132 11.81 -4.75 -12.88
C ALA A 132 11.65 -4.01 -14.23
N PRO A 133 10.48 -3.40 -14.56
CA PRO A 133 10.37 -2.58 -15.76
C PRO A 133 11.32 -1.39 -15.79
N LYS A 134 11.64 -0.80 -14.62
CA LYS A 134 12.58 0.33 -14.51
C LYS A 134 14.01 -0.10 -14.76
N ILE A 135 14.41 -1.28 -14.28
CA ILE A 135 15.72 -1.86 -14.57
C ILE A 135 15.89 -2.08 -16.08
N LEU A 136 14.87 -2.65 -16.74
CA LEU A 136 14.86 -2.81 -18.19
C LEU A 136 14.96 -1.47 -18.93
N TRP A 137 14.22 -0.46 -18.43
CA TRP A 137 14.27 0.87 -19.01
C TRP A 137 15.68 1.49 -18.88
N VAL A 138 16.35 1.38 -17.73
CA VAL A 138 17.71 1.87 -17.53
C VAL A 138 18.69 1.13 -18.46
N LYS A 139 18.54 -0.20 -18.60
CA LYS A 139 19.35 -1.02 -19.50
C LYS A 139 19.27 -0.55 -20.96
N GLU A 140 18.06 -0.19 -21.42
CA GLU A 140 17.82 0.21 -22.81
C GLU A 140 18.17 1.68 -23.08
N ASN A 141 17.90 2.59 -22.13
CA ASN A 141 17.99 4.03 -22.35
C ASN A 141 19.23 4.68 -21.70
N GLU A 142 19.81 4.02 -20.70
CA GLU A 142 20.99 4.50 -19.95
C GLU A 142 22.05 3.38 -19.81
N PRO A 143 22.56 2.77 -20.91
CA PRO A 143 23.42 1.60 -20.83
C PRO A 143 24.70 1.83 -20.05
N ASP A 144 25.25 3.06 -20.06
CA ASP A 144 26.43 3.43 -19.29
C ASP A 144 26.16 3.45 -17.77
N ASN A 145 24.95 3.82 -17.36
CA ASN A 145 24.51 3.74 -15.97
C ASN A 145 24.23 2.30 -15.58
N PHE A 146 23.56 1.53 -16.45
CA PHE A 146 23.31 0.12 -16.23
C PHE A 146 24.59 -0.68 -16.00
N ALA A 147 25.63 -0.42 -16.79
CA ALA A 147 26.92 -1.09 -16.67
C ALA A 147 27.68 -0.81 -15.35
N LYS A 148 27.31 0.26 -14.64
CA LYS A 148 27.92 0.63 -13.34
C LYS A 148 27.22 0.00 -12.16
N ILE A 149 26.03 -0.60 -12.33
CA ILE A 149 25.21 -1.12 -11.22
C ILE A 149 25.98 -2.22 -10.49
N ASP A 150 26.27 -1.98 -9.22
CA ASP A 150 26.79 -2.97 -8.28
C ASP A 150 25.70 -3.43 -7.30
N LYS A 151 24.80 -2.51 -6.86
CA LYS A 151 23.68 -2.83 -5.99
C LYS A 151 22.38 -2.20 -6.49
N ILE A 152 21.29 -2.93 -6.30
CA ILE A 152 19.91 -2.52 -6.56
C ILE A 152 19.18 -2.53 -5.23
N MET A 153 18.50 -1.43 -4.88
CA MET A 153 17.81 -1.27 -3.61
C MET A 153 16.46 -0.58 -3.79
N LEU A 154 15.61 -0.70 -2.80
CA LEU A 154 14.37 0.07 -2.65
C LEU A 154 14.61 1.32 -1.78
N PRO A 155 13.69 2.30 -1.76
CA PRO A 155 13.91 3.55 -1.02
C PRO A 155 14.22 3.37 0.47
N LYS A 156 13.43 2.56 1.21
CA LYS A 156 13.71 2.31 2.63
C LYS A 156 14.99 1.51 2.86
N ASP A 157 15.30 0.59 1.93
CA ASP A 157 16.51 -0.23 2.01
C ASP A 157 17.76 0.64 1.95
N TYR A 158 17.73 1.69 1.13
CA TYR A 158 18.81 2.68 1.08
C TYR A 158 19.01 3.38 2.42
N ILE A 159 17.94 3.75 3.14
CA ILE A 159 18.04 4.34 4.46
C ILE A 159 18.60 3.33 5.48
N ALA A 160 18.09 2.09 5.48
CA ALA A 160 18.60 1.02 6.35
C ALA A 160 20.10 0.76 6.10
N TYR A 161 20.51 0.70 4.83
CA TYR A 161 21.93 0.60 4.44
C TYR A 161 22.75 1.78 4.97
N ARG A 162 22.28 3.00 4.80
CA ARG A 162 22.98 4.20 5.28
C ARG A 162 23.20 4.16 6.79
N LEU A 163 22.22 3.67 7.56
CA LEU A 163 22.31 3.56 9.01
C LEU A 163 23.21 2.40 9.48
N THR A 164 23.25 1.28 8.76
CA THR A 164 23.89 0.03 9.23
C THR A 164 25.12 -0.38 8.44
N GLY A 165 25.22 0.03 7.17
CA GLY A 165 26.22 -0.49 6.21
C GLY A 165 25.83 -1.84 5.60
N VAL A 166 24.62 -2.36 5.87
CA VAL A 166 24.16 -3.67 5.36
C VAL A 166 23.21 -3.48 4.18
N HIS A 167 23.55 -4.05 3.01
CA HIS A 167 22.63 -4.09 1.87
C HIS A 167 21.54 -5.12 2.14
N CYS A 168 20.39 -4.66 2.59
CA CYS A 168 19.24 -5.46 2.99
C CYS A 168 17.96 -5.02 2.29
N THR A 169 17.00 -5.93 2.21
CA THR A 169 15.60 -5.67 1.91
C THR A 169 14.74 -6.63 2.72
N ASP A 170 13.43 -6.34 2.83
CA ASP A 170 12.50 -7.29 3.44
C ASP A 170 11.60 -7.96 2.41
N VAL A 171 10.99 -9.07 2.81
CA VAL A 171 10.13 -9.89 1.97
C VAL A 171 8.90 -9.14 1.43
N SER A 172 8.34 -8.20 2.22
CA SER A 172 7.12 -7.49 1.82
C SER A 172 7.38 -6.47 0.72
N ASP A 173 8.46 -5.68 0.84
CA ASP A 173 8.84 -4.68 -0.15
C ASP A 173 9.46 -5.32 -1.40
N ALA A 174 10.30 -6.36 -1.22
CA ALA A 174 10.84 -7.16 -2.32
C ALA A 174 9.74 -7.78 -3.20
N SER A 175 8.60 -8.14 -2.62
CA SER A 175 7.43 -8.67 -3.36
C SER A 175 6.94 -7.72 -4.44
N GLY A 176 7.06 -6.41 -4.24
CA GLY A 176 6.68 -5.37 -5.20
C GLY A 176 7.71 -5.08 -6.29
N MET A 177 8.87 -5.73 -6.29
CA MET A 177 9.90 -5.50 -7.30
C MET A 177 9.66 -6.20 -8.64
N LEU A 178 8.81 -7.23 -8.69
CA LEU A 178 8.68 -8.19 -9.80
C LEU A 178 9.99 -8.95 -10.09
N LEU A 179 10.84 -9.09 -9.08
CA LEU A 179 12.11 -9.84 -9.10
C LEU A 179 12.14 -10.93 -8.04
N PHE A 180 11.12 -10.97 -7.18
CA PHE A 180 11.05 -11.84 -6.01
C PHE A 180 10.03 -12.95 -6.21
N ASP A 181 10.44 -14.20 -5.96
CA ASP A 181 9.57 -15.38 -5.90
C ASP A 181 8.86 -15.36 -4.54
N VAL A 182 7.66 -14.75 -4.50
CA VAL A 182 6.87 -14.52 -3.28
C VAL A 182 6.60 -15.82 -2.54
N LYS A 183 6.26 -16.88 -3.28
CA LYS A 183 5.92 -18.19 -2.71
C LYS A 183 7.08 -18.82 -1.94
N ASN A 184 8.29 -18.73 -2.51
CA ASN A 184 9.50 -19.37 -1.97
C ASN A 184 10.42 -18.39 -1.22
N ARG A 185 10.05 -17.11 -1.11
CA ARG A 185 10.77 -16.05 -0.39
C ARG A 185 12.23 -15.94 -0.79
N ARG A 186 12.48 -15.84 -2.10
CA ARG A 186 13.82 -15.75 -2.68
C ARG A 186 13.81 -14.92 -3.97
N TRP A 187 14.96 -14.50 -4.45
CA TRP A 187 15.06 -13.87 -5.75
C TRP A 187 14.66 -14.85 -6.87
N SER A 188 13.86 -14.37 -7.82
CA SER A 188 13.45 -15.13 -9.00
C SER A 188 14.58 -15.11 -10.02
N ARG A 189 15.30 -16.22 -10.15
CA ARG A 189 16.40 -16.34 -11.11
C ARG A 189 15.96 -16.01 -12.54
N GLN A 190 14.77 -16.46 -12.92
CA GLN A 190 14.20 -16.20 -14.24
C GLN A 190 14.03 -14.70 -14.49
N MET A 191 13.52 -13.96 -13.48
CA MET A 191 13.33 -12.51 -13.60
C MET A 191 14.65 -11.75 -13.58
N LEU A 192 15.61 -12.17 -12.78
CA LEU A 192 16.97 -11.60 -12.80
C LEU A 192 17.61 -11.77 -14.18
N ASP A 193 17.53 -12.96 -14.77
CA ASP A 193 18.05 -13.25 -16.12
C ASP A 193 17.37 -12.37 -17.20
N ILE A 194 16.02 -12.21 -17.12
CA ILE A 194 15.25 -11.35 -18.03
C ILE A 194 15.72 -9.89 -17.93
N CYS A 195 15.91 -9.38 -16.71
CA CYS A 195 16.40 -8.01 -16.49
C CYS A 195 17.89 -7.84 -16.82
N GLY A 196 18.65 -8.93 -16.87
CA GLY A 196 20.09 -8.93 -17.12
C GLY A 196 20.90 -8.49 -15.91
N VAL A 197 20.41 -8.79 -14.72
CA VAL A 197 21.06 -8.55 -13.43
C VAL A 197 21.32 -9.88 -12.72
N THR A 198 22.17 -9.86 -11.71
CA THR A 198 22.59 -11.04 -10.96
C THR A 198 22.14 -10.98 -9.51
N GLU A 199 22.06 -12.11 -8.85
CA GLU A 199 21.74 -12.16 -7.42
C GLU A 199 22.77 -11.42 -6.54
N ALA A 200 24.02 -11.32 -6.97
CA ALA A 200 25.06 -10.55 -6.27
C ALA A 200 24.80 -9.02 -6.25
N GLN A 201 24.00 -8.53 -7.21
CA GLN A 201 23.58 -7.13 -7.27
C GLN A 201 22.33 -6.86 -6.42
N MET A 202 21.65 -7.92 -5.96
CA MET A 202 20.45 -7.80 -5.14
C MET A 202 20.82 -7.74 -3.65
N PRO A 203 20.01 -7.04 -2.81
CA PRO A 203 20.23 -7.02 -1.36
C PRO A 203 19.92 -8.37 -0.72
N ARG A 204 20.48 -8.61 0.45
CA ARG A 204 20.10 -9.76 1.28
C ARG A 204 18.65 -9.62 1.75
N ILE A 205 17.89 -10.70 1.64
CA ILE A 205 16.47 -10.76 2.05
C ILE A 205 16.37 -11.09 3.53
N PHE A 206 15.48 -10.38 4.24
CA PHE A 206 15.14 -10.58 5.64
C PHE A 206 13.62 -10.64 5.80
N GLU A 207 13.15 -11.21 6.91
CA GLU A 207 11.78 -10.95 7.36
C GLU A 207 11.69 -9.52 7.89
N SER A 208 10.50 -8.90 7.79
CA SER A 208 10.33 -7.46 8.09
C SER A 208 10.72 -7.07 9.54
N SER A 209 10.49 -7.97 10.49
CA SER A 209 10.87 -7.78 11.90
C SER A 209 12.25 -8.37 12.26
N GLU A 210 13.04 -8.82 11.29
CA GLU A 210 14.37 -9.36 11.54
C GLU A 210 15.40 -8.23 11.68
N CYS A 211 16.29 -8.35 12.65
CA CYS A 211 17.38 -7.39 12.85
C CYS A 211 18.42 -7.54 11.72
N VAL A 212 18.69 -6.45 10.99
CA VAL A 212 19.68 -6.41 9.92
C VAL A 212 21.06 -5.97 10.40
N GLY A 213 21.13 -5.33 11.56
CA GLY A 213 22.38 -4.83 12.17
C GLY A 213 22.08 -3.80 13.25
N THR A 214 23.12 -3.11 13.70
CA THR A 214 23.01 -1.97 14.61
C THR A 214 23.39 -0.68 13.89
N VAL A 215 23.02 0.45 14.47
CA VAL A 215 23.37 1.77 13.96
C VAL A 215 24.90 1.92 13.97
N LYS A 216 25.48 2.48 12.91
CA LYS A 216 26.93 2.77 12.82
C LYS A 216 27.34 3.76 13.91
N ASN A 217 28.56 3.61 14.43
CA ASN A 217 29.06 4.43 15.53
C ASN A 217 29.01 5.92 15.26
N ASP A 218 29.39 6.35 14.06
CA ASP A 218 29.38 7.76 13.65
C ASP A 218 27.97 8.36 13.65
N ILE A 219 26.97 7.58 13.25
CA ILE A 219 25.56 7.97 13.27
C ILE A 219 25.00 7.95 14.71
N ALA A 220 25.36 6.93 15.49
CA ALA A 220 24.97 6.84 16.90
C ALA A 220 25.48 8.05 17.69
N ASP A 221 26.76 8.41 17.49
CA ASP A 221 27.38 9.61 18.10
C ASP A 221 26.67 10.89 17.64
N GLU A 222 26.30 11.01 16.36
CA GLU A 222 25.60 12.17 15.81
C GLU A 222 24.20 12.37 16.38
N LEU A 223 23.50 11.26 16.68
CA LEU A 223 22.13 11.24 17.22
C LEU A 223 22.10 11.19 18.76
N GLY A 224 23.24 10.97 19.44
CA GLY A 224 23.32 10.81 20.89
C GLY A 224 22.76 9.48 21.40
N ILE A 225 22.48 8.50 20.54
CA ILE A 225 21.94 7.18 20.89
C ILE A 225 23.04 6.13 21.10
N GLY A 226 22.71 4.99 21.69
CA GLY A 226 23.68 3.88 21.83
C GLY A 226 24.01 3.22 20.50
N SER A 227 25.25 2.76 20.32
CA SER A 227 25.68 2.00 19.13
C SER A 227 25.10 0.58 19.09
N GLU A 228 24.49 0.12 20.19
CA GLU A 228 23.76 -1.14 20.29
C GLU A 228 22.30 -1.05 19.77
N VAL A 229 21.81 0.15 19.44
CA VAL A 229 20.47 0.35 18.88
C VAL A 229 20.32 -0.47 17.61
N ILE A 230 19.40 -1.42 17.64
CA ILE A 230 19.17 -2.32 16.52
C ILE A 230 18.39 -1.64 15.39
N VAL A 231 18.59 -2.14 14.19
CA VAL A 231 17.81 -1.73 13.01
C VAL A 231 17.12 -2.97 12.46
N ALA A 232 15.79 -2.94 12.37
CA ALA A 232 15.03 -3.99 11.71
C ALA A 232 14.90 -3.72 10.20
N ALA A 233 14.67 -4.76 9.42
CA ALA A 233 14.54 -4.67 7.96
C ALA A 233 13.41 -3.72 7.50
N GLY A 234 12.37 -3.62 8.31
CA GLY A 234 11.20 -2.81 7.98
C GLY A 234 10.28 -3.47 6.97
N ALA A 235 9.36 -2.72 6.40
CA ALA A 235 8.38 -3.23 5.45
C ALA A 235 8.04 -2.20 4.36
N GLY A 236 7.49 -2.63 3.24
CA GLY A 236 6.80 -1.72 2.33
C GLY A 236 5.68 -0.97 3.07
N ASP A 237 5.39 0.26 2.66
CA ASP A 237 4.45 1.16 3.35
C ASP A 237 3.08 0.52 3.65
N ASN A 238 2.52 -0.23 2.69
CA ASN A 238 1.24 -0.91 2.86
C ASN A 238 1.31 -2.04 3.90
N ALA A 239 2.42 -2.81 3.94
CA ALA A 239 2.60 -3.88 4.93
C ALA A 239 2.91 -3.29 6.32
N ALA A 240 3.67 -2.20 6.42
CA ALA A 240 3.87 -1.47 7.65
C ALA A 240 2.55 -0.88 8.18
N ALA A 241 1.74 -0.27 7.29
CA ALA A 241 0.40 0.20 7.64
C ALA A 241 -0.51 -0.94 8.14
N ALA A 242 -0.42 -2.12 7.51
CA ALA A 242 -1.17 -3.29 7.95
C ALA A 242 -0.77 -3.71 9.38
N VAL A 243 0.52 -3.72 9.72
CA VAL A 243 0.99 -3.96 11.09
C VAL A 243 0.44 -2.91 12.05
N GLY A 244 0.60 -1.63 11.74
CA GLY A 244 0.15 -0.52 12.58
C GLY A 244 -1.36 -0.39 12.73
N THR A 245 -2.12 -0.97 11.82
CA THR A 245 -3.59 -1.06 11.89
C THR A 245 -4.08 -2.41 12.41
N GLY A 246 -3.18 -3.33 12.76
CA GLY A 246 -3.53 -4.66 13.27
C GLY A 246 -4.05 -5.63 12.21
N THR A 247 -3.83 -5.35 10.94
CA THR A 247 -4.21 -6.25 9.84
C THR A 247 -3.12 -7.30 9.63
N VAL A 248 -2.95 -8.14 10.63
CA VAL A 248 -1.98 -9.23 10.71
C VAL A 248 -2.67 -10.52 11.14
N GLY A 249 -2.04 -11.66 10.92
CA GLY A 249 -2.66 -12.95 11.19
C GLY A 249 -3.57 -13.39 10.04
N ASP A 250 -4.48 -14.32 10.30
CA ASP A 250 -5.40 -14.86 9.31
C ASP A 250 -6.78 -14.23 9.45
N GLY A 251 -7.43 -13.89 8.35
CA GLY A 251 -8.80 -13.38 8.38
C GLY A 251 -8.97 -11.88 8.66
N HIS A 252 -7.89 -11.13 8.74
CA HIS A 252 -7.94 -9.67 8.92
C HIS A 252 -7.81 -8.92 7.59
N CYS A 253 -8.53 -7.82 7.50
CA CYS A 253 -8.55 -6.97 6.31
C CYS A 253 -8.44 -5.50 6.72
N ASN A 254 -7.82 -4.70 5.88
CA ASN A 254 -7.85 -3.24 5.94
C ASN A 254 -8.43 -2.69 4.64
N VAL A 255 -9.36 -1.75 4.76
CA VAL A 255 -9.87 -0.95 3.65
C VAL A 255 -9.50 0.49 3.89
N SER A 256 -8.62 1.03 3.04
CA SER A 256 -8.26 2.45 3.07
C SER A 256 -9.02 3.21 1.98
N LEU A 257 -9.83 4.19 2.37
CA LEU A 257 -10.55 5.08 1.45
C LEU A 257 -9.90 6.47 1.44
N GLY A 258 -8.79 6.56 0.71
CA GLY A 258 -8.12 7.80 0.36
C GLY A 258 -8.55 8.31 -1.04
N THR A 259 -7.71 9.04 -1.75
CA THR A 259 -7.92 9.42 -3.16
C THR A 259 -8.26 8.17 -3.99
N SER A 260 -7.42 7.16 -3.92
CA SER A 260 -7.70 5.78 -4.34
C SER A 260 -8.22 4.96 -3.17
N GLY A 261 -8.75 3.78 -3.44
CA GLY A 261 -9.13 2.80 -2.41
C GLY A 261 -8.21 1.60 -2.46
N THR A 262 -7.72 1.17 -1.30
CA THR A 262 -6.99 -0.09 -1.22
C THR A 262 -7.71 -1.08 -0.32
N ILE A 263 -7.66 -2.34 -0.70
CA ILE A 263 -8.02 -3.45 0.16
C ILE A 263 -6.78 -4.31 0.38
N PHE A 264 -6.44 -4.54 1.63
CA PHE A 264 -5.34 -5.37 2.07
C PHE A 264 -5.91 -6.53 2.89
N ILE A 265 -5.65 -7.76 2.49
CA ILE A 265 -6.20 -8.96 3.12
C ILE A 265 -5.05 -9.85 3.57
N SER A 266 -4.86 -9.96 4.87
CA SER A 266 -3.87 -10.84 5.48
C SER A 266 -4.31 -12.31 5.40
N SER A 267 -3.38 -13.19 5.03
CA SER A 267 -3.62 -14.62 4.89
C SER A 267 -2.40 -15.43 5.30
N LYS A 268 -2.61 -16.50 6.05
CA LYS A 268 -1.53 -17.45 6.36
C LYS A 268 -1.09 -18.29 5.16
N GLU A 269 -1.99 -18.46 4.18
CA GLU A 269 -1.73 -19.25 3.00
C GLU A 269 -1.35 -18.37 1.81
N PHE A 270 -0.39 -18.85 1.02
CA PHE A 270 -0.07 -18.24 -0.25
C PHE A 270 -1.23 -18.38 -1.24
N GLY A 271 -1.61 -17.30 -1.90
CA GLY A 271 -2.69 -17.31 -2.90
C GLY A 271 -2.38 -16.37 -4.06
N VAL A 272 -2.72 -16.82 -5.27
CA VAL A 272 -2.66 -16.02 -6.51
C VAL A 272 -3.91 -16.35 -7.31
N ASP A 273 -4.67 -15.35 -7.73
CA ASP A 273 -5.78 -15.61 -8.65
C ASP A 273 -5.31 -15.72 -10.10
N SER A 274 -6.04 -16.47 -10.91
CA SER A 274 -5.64 -16.80 -12.28
C SER A 274 -5.53 -15.58 -13.22
N ASN A 275 -6.11 -14.44 -12.83
CA ASN A 275 -6.11 -13.22 -13.64
C ASN A 275 -5.13 -12.16 -13.09
N ASN A 276 -4.46 -12.44 -11.96
CA ASN A 276 -3.67 -11.46 -11.21
C ASN A 276 -4.45 -10.16 -10.96
N ALA A 277 -5.73 -10.29 -10.61
CA ALA A 277 -6.62 -9.17 -10.32
C ALA A 277 -6.23 -8.47 -9.02
N LEU A 278 -5.63 -9.21 -8.08
CA LEU A 278 -5.01 -8.71 -6.87
C LEU A 278 -3.50 -9.00 -6.88
N HIS A 279 -2.73 -8.12 -6.28
CA HIS A 279 -1.32 -8.40 -5.98
C HIS A 279 -1.22 -9.46 -4.89
N SER A 280 -0.28 -10.38 -5.04
CA SER A 280 0.05 -11.39 -4.03
C SER A 280 1.46 -11.12 -3.52
N PHE A 281 1.59 -10.77 -2.26
CA PHE A 281 2.85 -10.36 -1.63
C PHE A 281 3.11 -11.15 -0.34
N ALA A 282 4.36 -11.26 0.06
CA ALA A 282 4.72 -11.63 1.41
C ALA A 282 4.31 -10.50 2.37
N HIS A 283 3.86 -10.86 3.57
CA HIS A 283 3.43 -9.90 4.59
C HIS A 283 4.50 -9.75 5.67
N ALA A 284 4.50 -8.58 6.34
CA ALA A 284 5.45 -8.24 7.40
C ALA A 284 5.30 -9.09 8.67
N ASP A 285 4.26 -9.89 8.80
CA ASP A 285 4.02 -10.83 9.92
C ASP A 285 4.56 -12.25 9.66
N GLY A 286 5.37 -12.43 8.61
CA GLY A 286 5.91 -13.75 8.23
C GLY A 286 4.94 -14.59 7.39
N LYS A 287 3.80 -14.05 6.98
CA LYS A 287 2.76 -14.72 6.19
C LYS A 287 2.63 -14.09 4.79
N TYR A 288 1.42 -14.02 4.24
CA TYR A 288 1.13 -13.46 2.93
C TYR A 288 -0.02 -12.47 3.01
N HIS A 289 -0.18 -11.66 1.97
CA HIS A 289 -1.36 -10.84 1.79
C HIS A 289 -1.75 -10.71 0.32
N LEU A 290 -3.03 -10.47 0.11
CA LEU A 290 -3.56 -9.99 -1.16
C LEU A 290 -3.84 -8.51 -1.05
N MET A 291 -3.53 -7.77 -2.11
CA MET A 291 -3.78 -6.33 -2.16
C MET A 291 -4.47 -5.96 -3.46
N GLY A 292 -5.61 -5.27 -3.35
CA GLY A 292 -6.31 -4.63 -4.46
C GLY A 292 -6.23 -3.10 -4.35
N CYS A 293 -6.23 -2.44 -5.50
CA CYS A 293 -6.27 -0.98 -5.58
C CYS A 293 -7.33 -0.56 -6.59
N ILE A 294 -8.33 0.18 -6.13
CA ILE A 294 -9.30 0.89 -6.99
C ILE A 294 -8.84 2.34 -7.16
N LEU A 295 -8.91 2.88 -8.37
CA LEU A 295 -8.29 4.16 -8.68
C LEU A 295 -9.07 5.38 -8.18
N SER A 296 -10.37 5.24 -7.92
CA SER A 296 -11.22 6.33 -7.47
C SER A 296 -12.08 5.90 -6.29
N ALA A 297 -11.71 6.31 -5.08
CA ALA A 297 -12.47 6.03 -3.85
C ALA A 297 -13.01 7.33 -3.23
N ALA A 298 -12.33 7.90 -2.22
CA ALA A 298 -12.77 9.19 -1.69
C ALA A 298 -12.72 10.31 -2.74
N SER A 299 -11.85 10.18 -3.76
CA SER A 299 -11.83 11.10 -4.90
C SER A 299 -13.11 11.03 -5.75
N ALA A 300 -13.77 9.87 -5.85
CA ALA A 300 -15.06 9.76 -6.55
C ALA A 300 -16.15 10.53 -5.79
N ASN A 301 -16.19 10.39 -4.46
CA ASN A 301 -17.09 11.20 -3.64
C ASN A 301 -16.72 12.69 -3.68
N GLY A 302 -15.42 13.05 -3.61
CA GLY A 302 -14.94 14.41 -3.79
C GLY A 302 -15.35 15.01 -5.14
N TRP A 303 -15.16 14.26 -6.23
CA TRP A 303 -15.61 14.67 -7.56
C TRP A 303 -17.13 14.92 -7.59
N TRP A 304 -17.92 14.03 -6.99
CA TRP A 304 -19.38 14.19 -6.92
C TRP A 304 -19.75 15.45 -6.15
N MET A 305 -19.21 15.65 -4.95
CA MET A 305 -19.48 16.80 -4.11
C MET A 305 -19.00 18.12 -4.71
N ASP A 306 -17.73 18.20 -5.10
CA ASP A 306 -17.09 19.46 -5.49
C ASP A 306 -17.44 19.87 -6.92
N LYS A 307 -17.44 18.92 -7.87
CA LYS A 307 -17.59 19.22 -9.29
C LYS A 307 -19.03 19.13 -9.77
N ILE A 308 -19.81 18.21 -9.22
CA ILE A 308 -21.19 17.99 -9.68
C ILE A 308 -22.17 18.75 -8.81
N LEU A 309 -22.08 18.64 -7.48
CA LEU A 309 -22.99 19.30 -6.56
C LEU A 309 -22.57 20.73 -6.20
N GLY A 310 -21.29 21.07 -6.33
CA GLY A 310 -20.76 22.40 -6.01
C GLY A 310 -20.82 22.73 -4.51
N THR A 311 -20.65 21.71 -3.64
CA THR A 311 -20.70 21.85 -2.19
C THR A 311 -19.60 21.04 -1.51
N ASN A 312 -19.18 21.49 -0.34
CA ASN A 312 -18.27 20.77 0.55
C ASN A 312 -18.95 20.28 1.84
N ASP A 313 -20.29 20.40 1.92
CA ASP A 313 -21.06 19.90 3.04
C ASP A 313 -21.38 18.41 2.90
N TYR A 314 -20.36 17.58 3.07
CA TYR A 314 -20.47 16.11 3.02
C TYR A 314 -21.45 15.57 4.06
N ALA A 315 -21.48 16.15 5.26
CA ALA A 315 -22.34 15.69 6.33
C ALA A 315 -23.83 16.02 6.04
N GLY A 316 -24.12 17.22 5.54
CA GLY A 316 -25.46 17.61 5.15
C GLY A 316 -26.03 16.76 4.03
N GLU A 317 -25.26 16.50 2.96
CA GLU A 317 -25.69 15.63 1.87
C GLU A 317 -25.95 14.18 2.34
N GLN A 318 -25.09 13.63 3.16
CA GLN A 318 -25.21 12.25 3.65
C GLN A 318 -26.30 12.09 4.71
N SER A 319 -26.65 13.14 5.46
CA SER A 319 -27.67 13.08 6.50
C SER A 319 -29.09 12.79 5.98
N GLN A 320 -29.30 12.96 4.68
CA GLN A 320 -30.60 12.67 4.04
C GLN A 320 -30.77 11.18 3.69
N ILE A 321 -29.71 10.39 3.80
CA ILE A 321 -29.71 8.95 3.52
C ILE A 321 -29.92 8.21 4.84
N THR A 322 -31.04 7.52 4.95
CA THR A 322 -31.43 6.76 6.14
C THR A 322 -31.12 5.27 5.98
N ASP A 323 -31.26 4.50 7.07
CA ASP A 323 -31.07 3.04 7.01
C ASP A 323 -32.05 2.34 6.08
N ASP A 324 -33.24 2.91 5.91
CA ASP A 324 -34.26 2.37 5.02
C ASP A 324 -33.92 2.58 3.54
N ASP A 325 -33.10 3.59 3.24
CA ASP A 325 -32.63 3.85 1.87
C ASP A 325 -31.50 2.86 1.44
N LEU A 326 -30.74 2.32 2.43
CA LEU A 326 -29.57 1.48 2.16
C LEU A 326 -29.92 0.22 1.36
N GLY A 327 -29.34 0.11 0.16
CA GLY A 327 -29.58 -0.99 -0.77
C GLY A 327 -30.91 -0.94 -1.50
N ASN A 328 -31.77 0.06 -1.27
CA ASN A 328 -33.12 0.13 -1.81
C ASN A 328 -33.27 1.00 -3.07
N ASN A 329 -32.33 1.93 -3.34
CA ASN A 329 -32.42 2.71 -4.57
C ASN A 329 -31.98 1.90 -5.79
N ASN A 330 -32.47 2.29 -6.99
CA ASN A 330 -32.17 1.62 -8.26
C ASN A 330 -31.07 2.31 -9.07
N VAL A 331 -30.39 3.29 -8.48
CA VAL A 331 -29.28 4.00 -9.13
C VAL A 331 -27.98 3.26 -8.83
N TYR A 332 -27.17 3.06 -9.85
CA TYR A 332 -25.85 2.44 -9.76
C TYR A 332 -24.79 3.40 -10.29
N PHE A 333 -23.61 3.36 -9.68
CA PHE A 333 -22.46 4.13 -10.13
C PHE A 333 -21.24 3.24 -10.24
N LEU A 334 -20.62 3.19 -11.44
CA LEU A 334 -19.28 2.64 -11.62
C LEU A 334 -18.27 3.75 -11.31
N PRO A 335 -17.40 3.60 -10.29
CA PRO A 335 -16.51 4.69 -9.85
C PRO A 335 -15.23 4.86 -10.70
N TYR A 336 -15.20 4.34 -11.92
CA TYR A 336 -14.00 4.20 -12.74
C TYR A 336 -13.61 5.49 -13.47
N LEU A 337 -13.55 6.61 -12.73
CA LEU A 337 -13.29 7.96 -13.28
C LEU A 337 -11.92 8.10 -13.95
N MET A 338 -10.94 7.28 -13.57
CA MET A 338 -9.56 7.29 -14.07
C MET A 338 -9.13 5.95 -14.67
N GLY A 339 -10.08 5.18 -15.24
CA GLY A 339 -9.87 3.77 -15.49
C GLY A 339 -10.03 2.96 -14.20
N GLU A 340 -9.73 1.67 -14.25
CA GLU A 340 -9.74 0.84 -13.03
C GLU A 340 -8.62 -0.20 -13.05
N ARG A 341 -7.95 -0.36 -11.89
CA ARG A 341 -6.92 -1.38 -11.71
C ARG A 341 -7.57 -2.68 -11.21
N SER A 342 -7.80 -2.81 -9.94
CA SER A 342 -8.35 -4.05 -9.35
C SER A 342 -9.88 -4.07 -9.37
N PRO A 343 -10.54 -5.18 -9.77
CA PRO A 343 -9.93 -6.39 -10.33
C PRO A 343 -9.83 -6.38 -11.86
N HIS A 344 -10.18 -5.28 -12.54
CA HIS A 344 -10.47 -5.24 -13.98
C HIS A 344 -9.23 -5.05 -14.86
N ASN A 345 -8.18 -4.38 -14.36
CA ASN A 345 -6.99 -3.99 -15.12
C ASN A 345 -7.35 -3.34 -16.48
N ASP A 346 -8.29 -2.36 -16.46
CA ASP A 346 -8.85 -1.72 -17.63
C ASP A 346 -8.72 -0.19 -17.57
N GLU A 347 -7.76 0.36 -18.30
CA GLU A 347 -7.52 1.80 -18.41
C GLU A 347 -8.61 2.57 -19.15
N PHE A 348 -9.43 1.86 -19.96
CA PHE A 348 -10.53 2.43 -20.73
C PHE A 348 -11.84 2.52 -19.94
N ALA A 349 -11.95 1.87 -18.79
CA ALA A 349 -13.12 1.98 -17.92
C ALA A 349 -13.41 3.44 -17.54
N ARG A 350 -14.69 3.83 -17.49
CA ARG A 350 -15.13 5.22 -17.17
C ARG A 350 -16.27 5.21 -16.16
N GLY A 351 -16.33 6.31 -15.40
CA GLY A 351 -17.44 6.57 -14.49
C GLY A 351 -18.78 6.53 -15.21
N THR A 352 -19.75 5.82 -14.64
CA THR A 352 -21.05 5.61 -15.29
C THR A 352 -22.16 5.55 -14.26
N PHE A 353 -23.20 6.37 -14.45
CA PHE A 353 -24.46 6.21 -13.74
C PHE A 353 -25.46 5.44 -14.61
N THR A 354 -26.24 4.55 -14.00
CA THR A 354 -27.32 3.83 -14.67
C THR A 354 -28.49 3.54 -13.70
N GLY A 355 -29.66 3.19 -14.23
CA GLY A 355 -30.83 2.89 -13.43
C GLY A 355 -31.67 4.11 -13.01
N MET A 356 -31.36 5.30 -13.47
CA MET A 356 -32.12 6.53 -13.16
C MET A 356 -33.51 6.50 -13.82
N THR A 357 -34.49 7.04 -13.09
CA THR A 357 -35.87 7.25 -13.53
C THR A 357 -36.29 8.69 -13.28
N MET A 358 -37.51 9.06 -13.66
CA MET A 358 -38.05 10.41 -13.35
C MET A 358 -38.21 10.69 -11.86
N ASP A 359 -38.22 9.64 -11.02
CA ASP A 359 -38.37 9.74 -9.58
C ASP A 359 -37.00 9.75 -8.85
N THR A 360 -35.90 9.67 -9.60
CA THR A 360 -34.55 9.70 -9.02
C THR A 360 -34.26 11.06 -8.40
N GLU A 361 -33.91 11.06 -7.13
CA GLU A 361 -33.58 12.25 -6.36
C GLU A 361 -32.04 12.42 -6.21
N ARG A 362 -31.61 13.60 -5.79
CA ARG A 362 -30.21 13.93 -5.52
C ARG A 362 -29.59 12.98 -4.48
N LYS A 363 -30.33 12.64 -3.42
CA LYS A 363 -29.86 11.71 -2.39
C LYS A 363 -29.57 10.31 -2.96
N ASP A 364 -30.36 9.83 -3.94
CA ASP A 364 -30.16 8.54 -4.58
C ASP A 364 -28.86 8.48 -5.35
N MET A 365 -28.52 9.59 -6.02
CA MET A 365 -27.24 9.75 -6.75
C MET A 365 -26.06 9.79 -5.78
N THR A 366 -26.18 10.55 -4.69
CA THR A 366 -25.15 10.63 -3.63
C THR A 366 -24.91 9.25 -3.00
N GLN A 367 -25.97 8.53 -2.67
CA GLN A 367 -25.90 7.16 -2.15
C GLN A 367 -25.24 6.22 -3.14
N ALA A 368 -25.61 6.29 -4.44
CA ALA A 368 -25.03 5.44 -5.48
C ALA A 368 -23.52 5.65 -5.63
N VAL A 369 -23.00 6.86 -5.42
CA VAL A 369 -21.55 7.13 -5.43
C VAL A 369 -20.87 6.39 -4.28
N LEU A 370 -21.39 6.47 -3.05
CA LEU A 370 -20.81 5.79 -1.89
C LEU A 370 -20.88 4.26 -2.02
N GLU A 371 -22.02 3.75 -2.50
CA GLU A 371 -22.26 2.32 -2.74
C GLU A 371 -21.38 1.78 -3.88
N GLY A 372 -21.22 2.54 -4.96
CA GLY A 372 -20.40 2.16 -6.12
C GLY A 372 -18.94 1.91 -5.73
N VAL A 373 -18.38 2.78 -4.88
CA VAL A 373 -17.03 2.57 -4.32
C VAL A 373 -17.00 1.32 -3.43
N ALA A 374 -18.02 1.12 -2.58
CA ALA A 374 -18.09 -0.07 -1.72
C ALA A 374 -18.22 -1.36 -2.55
N PHE A 375 -18.96 -1.35 -3.65
CA PHE A 375 -19.06 -2.48 -4.57
C PHE A 375 -17.75 -2.76 -5.31
N ALA A 376 -17.01 -1.73 -5.72
CA ALA A 376 -15.70 -1.90 -6.33
C ALA A 376 -14.68 -2.52 -5.35
N ILE A 377 -14.72 -2.15 -4.06
CA ILE A 377 -13.96 -2.83 -2.99
C ILE A 377 -14.43 -4.27 -2.85
N ARG A 378 -15.75 -4.52 -2.88
CA ARG A 378 -16.29 -5.88 -2.81
C ARG A 378 -15.86 -6.76 -3.98
N ASP A 379 -15.72 -6.22 -5.19
CA ASP A 379 -15.20 -6.99 -6.33
C ASP A 379 -13.81 -7.58 -6.03
N CYS A 380 -12.93 -6.81 -5.37
CA CYS A 380 -11.63 -7.30 -4.89
C CYS A 380 -11.78 -8.35 -3.78
N PHE A 381 -12.73 -8.16 -2.88
CA PHE A 381 -13.02 -9.08 -1.78
C PHE A 381 -13.53 -10.45 -2.30
N GLU A 382 -14.34 -10.46 -3.34
CA GLU A 382 -14.83 -11.68 -3.98
C GLU A 382 -13.69 -12.49 -4.66
N VAL A 383 -12.64 -11.82 -5.16
CA VAL A 383 -11.43 -12.49 -5.66
C VAL A 383 -10.76 -13.27 -4.51
N ALA A 384 -10.56 -12.65 -3.35
CA ALA A 384 -9.99 -13.32 -2.18
C ALA A 384 -10.85 -14.51 -1.71
N LYS A 385 -12.18 -14.35 -1.69
CA LYS A 385 -13.11 -15.43 -1.38
C LYS A 385 -12.99 -16.63 -2.35
N SER A 386 -12.75 -16.35 -3.64
CA SER A 386 -12.55 -17.40 -4.65
C SER A 386 -11.30 -18.26 -4.39
N LEU A 387 -10.33 -17.70 -3.68
CA LEU A 387 -9.12 -18.39 -3.20
C LEU A 387 -9.32 -19.06 -1.83
N SER A 388 -10.57 -19.12 -1.34
CA SER A 388 -10.94 -19.66 -0.02
C SER A 388 -10.35 -18.89 1.18
N ILE A 389 -9.91 -17.66 0.97
CA ILE A 389 -9.47 -16.77 2.04
C ILE A 389 -10.72 -16.20 2.74
N LYS A 390 -10.84 -16.48 4.03
CA LYS A 390 -11.94 -15.98 4.86
C LYS A 390 -11.50 -14.67 5.52
N VAL A 391 -12.40 -13.69 5.54
CA VAL A 391 -12.20 -12.43 6.24
C VAL A 391 -13.30 -12.28 7.28
N GLU A 392 -12.92 -12.04 8.52
CA GLU A 392 -13.84 -11.99 9.67
C GLU A 392 -14.23 -10.56 10.04
N SER A 393 -13.32 -9.59 9.85
CA SER A 393 -13.56 -8.16 10.05
C SER A 393 -12.68 -7.33 9.13
N THR A 394 -13.03 -6.07 8.93
CA THR A 394 -12.18 -5.11 8.23
C THR A 394 -11.95 -3.87 9.07
N ARG A 395 -10.71 -3.40 9.09
CA ARG A 395 -10.36 -2.08 9.61
C ARG A 395 -10.46 -1.06 8.51
N MET A 396 -11.10 0.06 8.80
CA MET A 396 -11.31 1.10 7.81
C MET A 396 -10.55 2.37 8.18
N CYS A 397 -9.78 2.89 7.24
CA CYS A 397 -8.96 4.09 7.41
C CYS A 397 -9.05 5.04 6.21
N GLY A 398 -8.34 6.17 6.27
CA GLY A 398 -8.40 7.23 5.26
C GLY A 398 -9.59 8.17 5.43
N GLY A 399 -9.71 9.13 4.52
CA GLY A 399 -10.74 10.18 4.60
C GLY A 399 -12.17 9.67 4.59
N GLY A 400 -12.43 8.57 3.88
CA GLY A 400 -13.75 7.94 3.82
C GLY A 400 -14.19 7.32 5.15
N ALA A 401 -13.26 6.89 6.01
CA ALA A 401 -13.57 6.35 7.33
C ALA A 401 -14.18 7.39 8.32
N LYS A 402 -14.07 8.67 7.99
CA LYS A 402 -14.70 9.75 8.77
C LYS A 402 -16.23 9.80 8.60
N SER A 403 -16.76 9.21 7.53
CA SER A 403 -18.20 9.10 7.29
C SER A 403 -18.75 7.83 7.93
N GLU A 404 -19.54 7.98 9.00
CA GLU A 404 -20.22 6.85 9.64
C GLU A 404 -21.18 6.13 8.70
N LEU A 405 -21.86 6.88 7.83
CA LEU A 405 -22.73 6.31 6.79
C LEU A 405 -21.95 5.41 5.85
N TRP A 406 -20.77 5.89 5.37
CA TRP A 406 -19.96 5.09 4.44
C TRP A 406 -19.39 3.84 5.10
N CYS A 407 -18.96 3.94 6.37
CA CYS A 407 -18.55 2.77 7.15
C CYS A 407 -19.70 1.76 7.29
N LYS A 408 -20.93 2.24 7.48
CA LYS A 408 -22.14 1.40 7.57
C LYS A 408 -22.47 0.73 6.22
N ILE A 409 -22.38 1.49 5.12
CA ILE A 409 -22.52 0.94 3.77
C ILE A 409 -21.47 -0.16 3.55
N MET A 410 -20.19 0.11 3.87
CA MET A 410 -19.12 -0.86 3.71
C MET A 410 -19.35 -2.13 4.53
N ALA A 411 -19.74 -2.01 5.81
CA ALA A 411 -20.04 -3.16 6.66
C ALA A 411 -21.12 -4.06 6.05
N ASN A 412 -22.19 -3.46 5.53
CA ASN A 412 -23.32 -4.21 4.96
C ASN A 412 -23.02 -4.75 3.55
N VAL A 413 -22.27 -4.02 2.73
CA VAL A 413 -21.84 -4.48 1.39
C VAL A 413 -20.87 -5.66 1.51
N LEU A 414 -19.93 -5.63 2.45
CA LEU A 414 -18.99 -6.74 2.67
C LEU A 414 -19.57 -7.87 3.52
N GLY A 415 -20.62 -7.59 4.29
CA GLY A 415 -21.25 -8.55 5.21
C GLY A 415 -20.40 -8.89 6.44
N ILE A 416 -19.46 -8.00 6.82
CA ILE A 416 -18.54 -8.18 7.95
C ILE A 416 -18.45 -6.91 8.79
N PRO A 417 -18.06 -7.01 10.08
CA PRO A 417 -17.84 -5.83 10.92
C PRO A 417 -16.77 -4.91 10.37
N VAL A 418 -17.01 -3.61 10.45
CA VAL A 418 -16.03 -2.54 10.19
C VAL A 418 -15.54 -1.97 11.52
N GLU A 419 -14.26 -1.99 11.74
CA GLU A 419 -13.56 -1.50 12.92
C GLU A 419 -12.86 -0.18 12.63
N LEU A 420 -13.12 0.83 13.46
CA LEU A 420 -12.43 2.12 13.44
C LEU A 420 -11.42 2.15 14.59
N LEU A 421 -10.19 2.56 14.31
CA LEU A 421 -9.09 2.56 15.25
C LEU A 421 -9.01 3.87 16.06
N GLU A 422 -8.34 3.82 17.22
CA GLU A 422 -8.03 5.01 18.03
C GLU A 422 -6.96 5.86 17.38
N SER A 423 -5.95 5.23 16.75
CA SER A 423 -4.84 5.91 16.07
C SER A 423 -4.97 5.79 14.56
N GLU A 424 -4.66 6.87 13.84
CA GLU A 424 -4.54 6.90 12.38
C GLU A 424 -3.07 6.75 11.90
N GLU A 425 -2.12 6.50 12.84
CA GLU A 425 -0.69 6.42 12.59
C GLU A 425 -0.28 5.04 12.06
N GLY A 426 -0.73 4.69 10.86
CA GLY A 426 -0.53 3.36 10.28
C GLY A 426 0.94 2.96 10.05
N PRO A 427 1.64 3.49 9.00
CA PRO A 427 2.95 2.95 8.60
C PRO A 427 4.05 3.20 9.64
N ALA A 428 4.15 4.43 10.19
CA ALA A 428 5.18 4.75 11.17
C ALA A 428 5.01 3.98 12.49
N MET A 429 3.76 3.81 12.97
CA MET A 429 3.47 2.97 14.13
C MET A 429 3.82 1.50 13.86
N GLY A 430 3.44 0.98 12.69
CA GLY A 430 3.78 -0.38 12.30
C GLY A 430 5.29 -0.60 12.21
N ALA A 431 6.04 0.37 11.70
CA ALA A 431 7.49 0.34 11.68
C ALA A 431 8.06 0.27 13.11
N ALA A 432 7.61 1.12 14.04
CA ALA A 432 8.04 1.04 15.45
C ALA A 432 7.72 -0.33 16.07
N MET A 433 6.58 -0.93 15.76
CA MET A 433 6.22 -2.26 16.23
C MET A 433 7.14 -3.35 15.66
N LEU A 434 7.58 -3.25 14.40
CA LEU A 434 8.59 -4.15 13.82
C LEU A 434 9.93 -4.03 14.57
N ALA A 435 10.34 -2.82 14.96
CA ALA A 435 11.54 -2.61 15.77
C ALA A 435 11.41 -3.25 17.17
N MET A 436 10.23 -3.15 17.80
CA MET A 436 9.98 -3.82 19.10
C MET A 436 10.09 -5.33 19.00
N VAL A 437 9.55 -5.93 17.94
CA VAL A 437 9.67 -7.39 17.72
C VAL A 437 11.14 -7.77 17.49
N ALA A 438 11.87 -7.01 16.69
CA ALA A 438 13.30 -7.25 16.45
C ALA A 438 14.13 -7.16 17.73
N ALA A 439 13.75 -6.27 18.67
CA ALA A 439 14.39 -6.12 19.98
C ALA A 439 13.97 -7.19 21.00
N GLY A 440 12.96 -8.02 20.70
CA GLY A 440 12.48 -9.07 21.57
C GLY A 440 11.47 -8.62 22.63
N GLU A 441 10.87 -7.42 22.51
CA GLU A 441 9.79 -6.97 23.39
C GLU A 441 8.51 -7.80 23.18
N TYR A 442 8.29 -8.27 21.97
CA TYR A 442 7.20 -9.18 21.60
C TYR A 442 7.74 -10.38 20.83
N ASN A 443 7.08 -11.54 20.98
CA ASN A 443 7.54 -12.79 20.33
C ASN A 443 7.35 -12.76 18.80
N CYS A 444 6.31 -12.05 18.32
CA CYS A 444 6.01 -11.93 16.90
C CYS A 444 5.21 -10.64 16.63
N VAL A 445 5.07 -10.30 15.34
CA VAL A 445 4.35 -9.11 14.89
C VAL A 445 2.87 -9.17 15.28
N GLU A 446 2.25 -10.35 15.25
CA GLU A 446 0.85 -10.54 15.63
C GLU A 446 0.63 -10.25 17.12
N ASP A 447 1.54 -10.68 18.02
CA ASP A 447 1.49 -10.38 19.45
C ASP A 447 1.60 -8.86 19.69
N ALA A 448 2.56 -8.19 19.06
CA ALA A 448 2.73 -6.73 19.16
C ALA A 448 1.47 -5.99 18.70
N SER A 449 0.95 -6.37 17.53
CA SER A 449 -0.26 -5.76 16.96
C SER A 449 -1.48 -5.94 17.86
N ASN A 450 -1.73 -7.13 18.37
CA ASN A 450 -2.85 -7.41 19.27
C ASN A 450 -2.74 -6.65 20.60
N ALA A 451 -1.53 -6.42 21.10
CA ALA A 451 -1.31 -5.67 22.32
C ALA A 451 -1.52 -4.16 22.14
N LEU A 452 -1.05 -3.61 21.02
CA LEU A 452 -0.87 -2.16 20.84
C LEU A 452 -1.98 -1.49 20.02
N VAL A 453 -2.60 -2.20 19.07
CA VAL A 453 -3.67 -1.62 18.23
C VAL A 453 -4.99 -1.65 18.98
N LYS A 454 -5.64 -0.49 19.10
CA LYS A 454 -6.89 -0.33 19.83
C LYS A 454 -8.03 0.02 18.89
N VAL A 455 -9.15 -0.71 19.02
CA VAL A 455 -10.39 -0.44 18.29
C VAL A 455 -11.24 0.55 19.09
N ARG A 456 -11.53 1.71 18.49
CA ARG A 456 -12.39 2.75 19.08
C ARG A 456 -13.88 2.44 18.92
N LYS A 457 -14.27 1.94 17.75
CA LYS A 457 -15.68 1.69 17.41
C LYS A 457 -15.77 0.51 16.43
N THR A 458 -16.76 -0.35 16.65
CA THR A 458 -17.12 -1.42 15.71
C THR A 458 -18.50 -1.16 15.14
N ILE A 459 -18.63 -1.11 13.82
CA ILE A 459 -19.91 -0.99 13.10
C ILE A 459 -20.23 -2.38 12.55
N ARG A 460 -21.32 -2.96 13.08
CA ARG A 460 -21.77 -4.30 12.68
C ARG A 460 -22.76 -4.21 11.52
N PRO A 461 -22.70 -5.15 10.56
CA PRO A 461 -23.70 -5.22 9.51
C PRO A 461 -25.06 -5.66 10.06
N ASP A 462 -26.13 -5.29 9.36
CA ASP A 462 -27.52 -5.70 9.63
C ASP A 462 -27.95 -6.72 8.57
N GLU A 463 -28.48 -7.88 9.01
CA GLU A 463 -28.86 -8.99 8.12
C GLU A 463 -29.82 -8.57 7.00
N LYS A 464 -30.80 -7.71 7.31
CA LYS A 464 -31.79 -7.25 6.33
C LYS A 464 -31.17 -6.31 5.28
N ILE A 465 -30.19 -5.50 5.71
CA ILE A 465 -29.48 -4.60 4.82
C ILE A 465 -28.49 -5.41 3.95
N ILE A 466 -27.82 -6.44 4.52
CA ILE A 466 -26.99 -7.37 3.75
C ILE A 466 -27.79 -8.01 2.62
N GLU A 467 -28.99 -8.55 2.90
CA GLU A 467 -29.85 -9.18 1.88
C GLU A 467 -30.18 -8.22 0.71
N ARG A 468 -30.47 -6.94 1.02
CA ARG A 468 -30.68 -5.91 0.00
C ARG A 468 -29.45 -5.62 -0.82
N TYR A 469 -28.27 -5.54 -0.17
CA TYR A 469 -27.02 -5.31 -0.88
C TYR A 469 -26.56 -6.53 -1.68
N GLU A 470 -26.88 -7.75 -1.29
CA GLU A 470 -26.61 -8.94 -2.11
C GLU A 470 -27.36 -8.86 -3.45
N ASP A 471 -28.64 -8.54 -3.44
CA ASP A 471 -29.43 -8.36 -4.67
C ASP A 471 -28.86 -7.21 -5.53
N LYS A 472 -28.55 -6.08 -4.90
CA LYS A 472 -28.03 -4.90 -5.56
C LYS A 472 -26.63 -5.14 -6.15
N TYR A 473 -25.75 -5.79 -5.41
CA TYR A 473 -24.41 -6.14 -5.88
C TYR A 473 -24.43 -7.12 -7.07
N ASN A 474 -25.31 -8.12 -7.04
CA ASN A 474 -25.48 -9.04 -8.16
C ASN A 474 -25.90 -8.32 -9.46
N LYS A 475 -26.67 -7.24 -9.36
CA LYS A 475 -27.03 -6.38 -10.48
C LYS A 475 -25.86 -5.48 -10.89
N PHE A 476 -25.12 -4.89 -9.93
CA PHE A 476 -23.93 -4.07 -10.17
C PHE A 476 -22.88 -4.79 -11.00
N ARG A 477 -22.57 -6.04 -10.69
CA ARG A 477 -21.57 -6.87 -11.40
C ARG A 477 -21.87 -7.05 -12.89
N CYS A 478 -23.11 -6.90 -13.32
CA CYS A 478 -23.49 -7.03 -14.73
C CYS A 478 -23.18 -5.77 -15.54
N ILE A 479 -22.96 -4.60 -14.89
CA ILE A 479 -22.87 -3.32 -15.58
C ILE A 479 -21.52 -3.19 -16.29
N TYR A 480 -20.39 -3.41 -15.59
CA TYR A 480 -19.07 -3.26 -16.21
C TYR A 480 -18.87 -4.16 -17.43
N PRO A 481 -19.19 -5.47 -17.43
CA PRO A 481 -19.06 -6.32 -18.61
C PRO A 481 -19.90 -5.82 -19.80
N ALA A 482 -21.10 -5.29 -19.54
CA ALA A 482 -21.96 -4.72 -20.57
C ALA A 482 -21.40 -3.42 -21.16
N MET A 483 -20.72 -2.61 -20.33
CA MET A 483 -20.16 -1.32 -20.74
C MET A 483 -18.75 -1.39 -21.33
N LYS A 484 -18.03 -2.49 -21.15
CA LYS A 484 -16.61 -2.61 -21.53
C LYS A 484 -16.31 -2.24 -22.98
N ASN A 485 -17.13 -2.69 -23.93
CA ASN A 485 -16.96 -2.34 -25.34
C ASN A 485 -17.30 -0.87 -25.59
N VAL A 486 -18.30 -0.33 -24.90
CA VAL A 486 -18.65 1.10 -25.00
C VAL A 486 -17.49 1.96 -24.52
N PHE A 487 -16.85 1.61 -23.39
CA PHE A 487 -15.69 2.33 -22.89
C PHE A 487 -14.53 2.37 -23.89
N ARG A 488 -14.26 1.29 -24.58
CA ARG A 488 -13.26 1.28 -25.66
C ARG A 488 -13.63 2.22 -26.78
N THR A 489 -14.84 2.11 -27.30
CA THR A 489 -15.32 2.95 -28.42
C THR A 489 -15.28 4.45 -28.13
N ILE A 490 -15.59 4.88 -26.90
CA ILE A 490 -15.58 6.32 -26.55
C ILE A 490 -14.18 6.87 -26.26
N ASN A 491 -13.16 6.01 -26.12
CA ASN A 491 -11.76 6.40 -25.86
C ASN A 491 -10.85 6.20 -27.10
N GLU A 492 -11.34 5.59 -28.17
CA GLU A 492 -10.72 5.56 -29.51
C GLU A 492 -10.97 6.88 -30.25
#